data_6e9e7e1116afff39a0687f0925bdb4fc
#
_entry.id   6e9e7e1116afff39a0687f0925bdb4fc
#
_cell.length_a   1.000
_cell.length_b   1.000
_cell.length_c   1.000
_cell.angle_alpha   90.00
_cell.angle_beta   90.00
_cell.angle_gamma   90.00
#
_symmetry.space_group_name_H-M   'P 1'
#
loop_
_entity.id
_entity.type
_entity.pdbx_description
1 polymer ?
#
loop_
_entity_poly.entity_id
_entity_poly.type
_entity_poly.pdbx_seq_one_letter_code
_entity_poly.pdbx_strand_id
1 'polypeptide(L)'
;MLPTAMRYSHTLLKEVVQPGHTAVDATMGNGFDTELLASLVGPTGQVFAFDIQEQALQVTKKRLAEKELLAQVQLIHQGHETLADVVSGPVHAAIFNLGYLPKGDKAIITLPDTTKTALEALLTRLAPKGRIILVCYYGHAGGEAELKEVHSFCQQLPQEEYNVLSYQFINQRNQPPILFCIERKNHQSSAR
;
A
#
# COMPACT_ATOMS: atom_id res chain seq x y z
N MET A 1 16.57 -2.49 -18.09
CA MET A 1 16.66 -3.41 -16.93
C MET A 1 15.28 -3.50 -16.29
N LEU A 2 14.83 -4.72 -15.96
CA LEU A 2 13.54 -4.89 -15.26
C LEU A 2 13.60 -4.23 -13.87
N PRO A 3 12.55 -3.50 -13.46
CA PRO A 3 12.54 -2.83 -12.16
C PRO A 3 12.44 -3.83 -11.01
N THR A 4 12.96 -3.47 -9.84
CA THR A 4 12.67 -4.21 -8.61
C THR A 4 11.19 -4.08 -8.23
N ALA A 5 10.66 -4.96 -7.39
CA ALA A 5 9.28 -4.89 -6.91
C ALA A 5 8.93 -3.48 -6.36
N MET A 6 9.83 -2.91 -5.54
CA MET A 6 9.68 -1.55 -5.01
C MET A 6 9.62 -0.48 -6.12
N ARG A 7 10.49 -0.52 -7.11
CA ARG A 7 10.44 0.45 -8.22
C ARG A 7 9.21 0.27 -9.09
N TYR A 8 8.76 -0.97 -9.25
CA TYR A 8 7.57 -1.25 -10.03
C TYR A 8 6.30 -0.80 -9.29
N SER A 9 6.26 -0.92 -7.94
CA SER A 9 5.15 -0.37 -7.16
C SER A 9 4.98 1.14 -7.39
N HIS A 10 6.08 1.90 -7.41
CA HIS A 10 6.03 3.34 -7.72
C HIS A 10 5.54 3.64 -9.13
N THR A 11 5.88 2.80 -10.12
CA THR A 11 5.35 2.94 -11.48
C THR A 11 3.83 2.75 -11.48
N LEU A 12 3.36 1.69 -10.83
CA LEU A 12 1.92 1.38 -10.75
C LEU A 12 1.12 2.47 -10.01
N LEU A 13 1.71 3.11 -8.98
CA LEU A 13 1.10 4.24 -8.28
C LEU A 13 1.00 5.48 -9.19
N LYS A 14 2.08 5.82 -9.89
CA LYS A 14 2.13 6.98 -10.80
C LYS A 14 1.15 6.89 -11.96
N GLU A 15 0.78 5.69 -12.37
CA GLU A 15 -0.19 5.47 -13.44
C GLU A 15 -1.63 5.81 -13.04
N VAL A 16 -1.97 5.71 -11.76
CA VAL A 16 -3.37 5.83 -11.31
C VAL A 16 -3.63 7.01 -10.38
N VAL A 17 -2.62 7.48 -9.63
CA VAL A 17 -2.79 8.60 -8.70
C VAL A 17 -2.70 9.92 -9.47
N GLN A 18 -3.70 10.77 -9.24
CA GLN A 18 -3.81 12.09 -9.86
C GLN A 18 -4.03 13.17 -8.79
N PRO A 19 -3.76 14.46 -9.09
CA PRO A 19 -4.10 15.56 -8.20
C PRO A 19 -5.57 15.52 -7.76
N GLY A 20 -5.81 15.73 -6.46
CA GLY A 20 -7.13 15.65 -5.85
C GLY A 20 -7.56 14.25 -5.41
N HIS A 21 -6.79 13.22 -5.71
CA HIS A 21 -7.08 11.85 -5.29
C HIS A 21 -6.82 11.64 -3.79
N THR A 22 -7.45 10.59 -3.26
CA THR A 22 -7.15 10.05 -1.93
C THR A 22 -6.30 8.79 -2.07
N ALA A 23 -5.21 8.72 -1.33
CA ALA A 23 -4.33 7.56 -1.29
C ALA A 23 -4.03 7.12 0.14
N VAL A 24 -3.61 5.88 0.32
CA VAL A 24 -3.27 5.27 1.60
C VAL A 24 -1.86 4.69 1.55
N ASP A 25 -1.04 5.05 2.52
CA ASP A 25 0.20 4.34 2.85
C ASP A 25 -0.05 3.54 4.14
N ALA A 26 -0.27 2.25 3.99
CA ALA A 26 -0.64 1.38 5.11
C ALA A 26 0.53 1.01 6.02
N THR A 27 1.76 1.33 5.61
CA THR A 27 3.02 0.99 6.29
C THR A 27 4.04 2.09 6.06
N MET A 28 3.79 3.30 6.61
CA MET A 28 4.54 4.49 6.22
C MET A 28 6.06 4.41 6.48
N GLY A 29 6.47 3.75 7.54
CA GLY A 29 7.88 3.53 7.86
C GLY A 29 8.70 4.81 7.81
N ASN A 30 9.70 4.85 6.92
CA ASN A 30 10.56 6.01 6.72
C ASN A 30 9.96 7.10 5.80
N GLY A 31 8.72 6.94 5.35
CA GLY A 31 7.93 7.94 4.63
C GLY A 31 8.25 8.12 3.15
N PHE A 32 8.98 7.21 2.52
CA PHE A 32 9.30 7.33 1.09
C PHE A 32 8.06 7.19 0.19
N ASP A 33 7.20 6.22 0.49
CA ASP A 33 5.97 6.02 -0.26
C ASP A 33 4.95 7.10 0.08
N THR A 34 4.88 7.52 1.34
CA THR A 34 4.06 8.65 1.78
C THR A 34 4.45 9.94 1.04
N GLU A 35 5.75 10.25 0.91
CA GLU A 35 6.26 11.41 0.16
C GLU A 35 5.85 11.33 -1.31
N LEU A 36 6.01 10.16 -1.94
CA LEU A 36 5.61 9.95 -3.33
C LEU A 36 4.10 10.19 -3.51
N LEU A 37 3.27 9.57 -2.68
CA LEU A 37 1.82 9.71 -2.74
C LEU A 37 1.39 11.16 -2.51
N ALA A 38 1.97 11.84 -1.52
CA ALA A 38 1.68 13.25 -1.23
C ALA A 38 2.02 14.16 -2.42
N SER A 39 3.14 13.89 -3.09
CA SER A 39 3.52 14.62 -4.30
C SER A 39 2.54 14.39 -5.46
N LEU A 40 2.03 13.17 -5.62
CA LEU A 40 1.11 12.81 -6.70
C LEU A 40 -0.30 13.36 -6.48
N VAL A 41 -0.82 13.28 -5.25
CA VAL A 41 -2.18 13.79 -4.95
C VAL A 41 -2.23 15.31 -4.95
N GLY A 42 -1.09 15.98 -4.74
CA GLY A 42 -0.99 17.44 -4.72
C GLY A 42 -1.77 18.10 -3.58
N PRO A 43 -1.85 19.45 -3.58
CA PRO A 43 -2.42 20.20 -2.46
C PRO A 43 -3.94 20.06 -2.28
N THR A 44 -4.63 19.52 -3.27
CA THR A 44 -6.09 19.28 -3.22
C THR A 44 -6.44 17.83 -2.91
N GLY A 45 -5.45 16.94 -2.84
CA GLY A 45 -5.61 15.54 -2.50
C GLY A 45 -5.31 15.24 -1.04
N GLN A 46 -5.44 13.98 -0.66
CA GLN A 46 -5.25 13.51 0.71
C GLN A 46 -4.49 12.19 0.73
N VAL A 47 -3.54 12.06 1.65
CA VAL A 47 -2.87 10.80 1.97
C VAL A 47 -3.13 10.45 3.43
N PHE A 48 -3.54 9.22 3.70
CA PHE A 48 -3.62 8.63 5.03
C PHE A 48 -2.43 7.68 5.20
N ALA A 49 -1.57 7.95 6.17
CA ALA A 49 -0.35 7.17 6.38
C ALA A 49 -0.32 6.56 7.78
N PHE A 50 -0.26 5.23 7.84
CA PHE A 50 -0.37 4.43 9.07
C PHE A 50 0.98 3.85 9.46
N ASP A 51 1.28 3.87 10.75
CA ASP A 51 2.33 3.06 11.37
C ASP A 51 2.08 2.92 12.87
N ILE A 52 2.47 1.78 13.45
CA ILE A 52 2.39 1.52 14.89
C ILE A 52 3.61 2.03 15.66
N GLN A 53 4.69 2.38 14.96
CA GLN A 53 5.94 2.84 15.55
C GLN A 53 6.01 4.36 15.55
N GLU A 54 6.12 4.96 16.73
CA GLU A 54 6.24 6.42 16.87
C GLU A 54 7.46 6.97 16.10
N GLN A 55 8.55 6.22 16.05
CA GLN A 55 9.73 6.59 15.28
C GLN A 55 9.41 6.80 13.80
N ALA A 56 8.56 5.96 13.22
CA ALA A 56 8.11 6.09 11.83
C ALA A 56 7.36 7.41 11.60
N LEU A 57 6.46 7.77 12.53
CA LEU A 57 5.73 9.02 12.45
C LEU A 57 6.67 10.23 12.49
N GLN A 58 7.63 10.23 13.42
CA GLN A 58 8.58 11.35 13.58
C GLN A 58 9.46 11.52 12.33
N VAL A 59 10.00 10.42 11.80
CA VAL A 59 10.85 10.44 10.61
C VAL A 59 10.05 10.91 9.38
N THR A 60 8.85 10.36 9.19
CA THR A 60 7.97 10.72 8.07
C THR A 60 7.51 12.16 8.17
N LYS A 61 7.11 12.63 9.35
CA LYS A 61 6.72 14.04 9.59
C LYS A 61 7.84 15.01 9.21
N LYS A 62 9.07 14.73 9.64
CA LYS A 62 10.24 15.54 9.29
C LYS A 62 10.47 15.56 7.78
N ARG A 63 10.47 14.40 7.12
CA ARG A 63 10.60 14.27 5.67
C ARG A 63 9.59 15.10 4.90
N LEU A 64 8.31 15.00 5.27
CA LEU A 64 7.22 15.72 4.61
C LEU A 64 7.33 17.23 4.84
N ALA A 65 7.72 17.67 6.04
CA ALA A 65 7.93 19.09 6.34
C ALA A 65 9.06 19.70 5.50
N GLU A 66 10.18 18.99 5.33
CA GLU A 66 11.31 19.42 4.49
C GLU A 66 10.93 19.54 3.00
N LYS A 67 9.86 18.86 2.57
CA LYS A 67 9.35 18.87 1.20
C LYS A 67 8.09 19.73 1.01
N GLU A 68 7.62 20.38 2.07
CA GLU A 68 6.38 21.16 2.07
C GLU A 68 5.12 20.34 1.68
N LEU A 69 5.12 19.03 2.05
CA LEU A 69 4.06 18.06 1.70
C LEU A 69 3.18 17.68 2.90
N LEU A 70 3.41 18.24 4.08
CA LEU A 70 2.72 17.82 5.29
C LEU A 70 1.22 18.15 5.29
N ALA A 71 0.83 19.22 4.59
CA ALA A 71 -0.55 19.70 4.59
C ALA A 71 -1.56 18.69 4.00
N GLN A 72 -1.15 17.89 3.03
CA GLN A 72 -1.99 16.88 2.39
C GLN A 72 -1.90 15.47 3.02
N VAL A 73 -1.15 15.31 4.12
CA VAL A 73 -0.95 14.01 4.76
C VAL A 73 -1.49 13.98 6.17
N GLN A 74 -2.31 12.99 6.47
CA GLN A 74 -2.70 12.65 7.83
C GLN A 74 -1.83 11.48 8.31
N LEU A 75 -0.95 11.74 9.29
CA LEU A 75 -0.13 10.73 9.94
C LEU A 75 -0.94 10.07 11.06
N ILE A 76 -1.02 8.75 11.06
CA ILE A 76 -1.88 7.98 11.96
C ILE A 76 -1.01 6.99 12.73
N HIS A 77 -0.90 7.22 14.05
CA HIS A 77 -0.17 6.33 14.94
C HIS A 77 -1.04 5.15 15.38
N GLN A 78 -1.39 4.32 14.41
CA GLN A 78 -2.21 3.11 14.58
C GLN A 78 -1.83 2.10 13.50
N GLY A 79 -2.19 0.84 13.72
CA GLY A 79 -2.06 -0.19 12.70
C GLY A 79 -3.07 0.01 11.56
N HIS A 80 -2.72 -0.48 10.39
CA HIS A 80 -3.54 -0.36 9.19
C HIS A 80 -4.89 -1.10 9.28
N GLU A 81 -5.07 -2.00 10.25
CA GLU A 81 -6.36 -2.65 10.53
C GLU A 81 -7.45 -1.66 10.96
N THR A 82 -7.07 -0.48 11.46
CA THR A 82 -8.01 0.60 11.85
C THR A 82 -8.44 1.47 10.67
N LEU A 83 -8.02 1.16 9.48
CA LEU A 83 -8.28 1.94 8.26
C LEU A 83 -9.77 2.23 8.05
N ALA A 84 -10.64 1.25 8.37
CA ALA A 84 -12.08 1.39 8.23
C ALA A 84 -12.67 2.56 9.05
N ASP A 85 -12.07 2.86 10.21
CA ASP A 85 -12.54 3.89 11.14
C ASP A 85 -12.04 5.29 10.78
N VAL A 86 -10.93 5.36 10.02
CA VAL A 86 -10.21 6.61 9.75
C VAL A 86 -10.44 7.12 8.34
N VAL A 87 -10.44 6.21 7.36
CA VAL A 87 -10.52 6.58 5.94
C VAL A 87 -11.97 6.56 5.49
N SER A 88 -12.47 7.72 5.10
CA SER A 88 -13.80 7.87 4.49
C SER A 88 -13.68 8.21 3.00
N GLY A 89 -14.68 7.80 2.23
CA GLY A 89 -14.75 8.08 0.80
C GLY A 89 -13.91 7.14 -0.07
N PRO A 90 -13.85 7.42 -1.39
CA PRO A 90 -13.15 6.57 -2.34
C PRO A 90 -11.64 6.69 -2.19
N VAL A 91 -10.94 5.54 -2.23
CA VAL A 91 -9.48 5.42 -2.26
C VAL A 91 -9.05 5.09 -3.67
N HIS A 92 -8.11 5.85 -4.23
CA HIS A 92 -7.63 5.67 -5.59
C HIS A 92 -6.36 4.81 -5.67
N ALA A 93 -5.56 4.84 -4.61
CA ALA A 93 -4.41 3.95 -4.47
C ALA A 93 -4.12 3.64 -3.01
N ALA A 94 -3.64 2.43 -2.74
CA ALA A 94 -3.08 2.05 -1.46
C ALA A 94 -1.78 1.27 -1.66
N ILE A 95 -0.81 1.45 -0.77
CA ILE A 95 0.44 0.70 -0.77
C ILE A 95 0.71 0.07 0.60
N PHE A 96 1.21 -1.16 0.57
CA PHE A 96 1.70 -1.93 1.70
C PHE A 96 3.13 -2.38 1.42
N ASN A 97 4.03 -2.17 2.36
CA ASN A 97 5.32 -2.86 2.43
C ASN A 97 5.27 -3.82 3.60
N LEU A 98 4.97 -5.08 3.33
CA LEU A 98 4.75 -6.10 4.35
C LEU A 98 6.08 -6.70 4.79
N GLY A 99 6.36 -6.62 6.08
CA GLY A 99 7.61 -7.04 6.68
C GLY A 99 7.90 -6.27 7.97
N TYR A 100 9.11 -5.75 8.09
CA TYR A 100 9.55 -4.94 9.23
C TYR A 100 10.17 -3.62 8.78
N LEU A 101 10.16 -2.63 9.66
CA LEU A 101 10.76 -1.32 9.38
C LEU A 101 12.29 -1.45 9.24
N PRO A 102 12.89 -1.08 8.09
CA PRO A 102 14.35 -1.08 7.94
C PRO A 102 15.01 -0.20 9.01
N LYS A 103 15.98 -0.77 9.73
CA LYS A 103 16.67 -0.17 10.89
C LYS A 103 15.77 0.08 12.13
N GLY A 104 14.54 -0.39 12.12
CA GLY A 104 13.65 -0.43 13.30
C GLY A 104 13.81 -1.72 14.10
N ASP A 105 12.88 -1.94 15.03
CA ASP A 105 12.79 -3.18 15.78
C ASP A 105 12.29 -4.31 14.86
N LYS A 106 13.14 -5.28 14.60
CA LYS A 106 12.80 -6.44 13.75
C LYS A 106 11.78 -7.41 14.39
N ALA A 107 11.49 -7.24 15.68
CA ALA A 107 10.41 -7.97 16.33
C ALA A 107 9.02 -7.43 15.98
N ILE A 108 8.95 -6.19 15.49
CA ILE A 108 7.72 -5.55 15.04
C ILE A 108 7.57 -5.79 13.54
N ILE A 109 6.68 -6.72 13.20
CA ILE A 109 6.38 -7.13 11.82
C ILE A 109 4.91 -6.90 11.52
N THR A 110 4.56 -6.81 10.24
CA THR A 110 3.16 -6.89 9.80
C THR A 110 2.62 -8.30 10.02
N LEU A 111 1.32 -8.42 10.25
CA LEU A 111 0.66 -9.68 10.56
C LEU A 111 -0.43 -10.00 9.53
N PRO A 112 -0.64 -11.28 9.19
CA PRO A 112 -1.65 -11.69 8.20
C PRO A 112 -3.05 -11.17 8.49
N ASP A 113 -3.49 -11.26 9.75
CA ASP A 113 -4.86 -10.88 10.14
C ASP A 113 -5.09 -9.37 10.03
N THR A 114 -4.14 -8.55 10.47
CA THR A 114 -4.24 -7.09 10.37
C THR A 114 -4.19 -6.63 8.91
N THR A 115 -3.33 -7.24 8.10
CA THR A 115 -3.23 -6.99 6.67
C THR A 115 -4.54 -7.35 5.96
N LYS A 116 -5.12 -8.51 6.26
CA LYS A 116 -6.41 -8.94 5.69
C LYS A 116 -7.54 -7.97 6.04
N THR A 117 -7.66 -7.58 7.31
CA THR A 117 -8.66 -6.60 7.76
C THR A 117 -8.55 -5.29 6.98
N ALA A 118 -7.33 -4.78 6.79
CA ALA A 118 -7.10 -3.56 6.01
C ALA A 118 -7.47 -3.73 4.53
N LEU A 119 -7.14 -4.87 3.92
CA LEU A 119 -7.48 -5.18 2.54
C LEU A 119 -9.00 -5.23 2.33
N GLU A 120 -9.73 -5.91 3.20
CA GLU A 120 -11.19 -5.98 3.14
C GLU A 120 -11.82 -4.58 3.23
N ALA A 121 -11.33 -3.74 4.15
CA ALA A 121 -11.78 -2.36 4.28
C ALA A 121 -11.47 -1.51 3.03
N LEU A 122 -10.31 -1.69 2.41
CA LEU A 122 -9.92 -1.00 1.18
C LEU A 122 -10.75 -1.43 -0.02
N LEU A 123 -11.04 -2.71 -0.18
CA LEU A 123 -11.85 -3.20 -1.31
C LEU A 123 -13.22 -2.54 -1.35
N THR A 124 -13.84 -2.29 -0.19
CA THR A 124 -15.15 -1.59 -0.12
C THR A 124 -15.08 -0.13 -0.55
N ARG A 125 -13.88 0.48 -0.50
CA ARG A 125 -13.63 1.91 -0.77
C ARG A 125 -12.86 2.16 -2.05
N LEU A 126 -12.33 1.11 -2.67
CA LEU A 126 -11.47 1.26 -3.85
C LEU A 126 -12.25 1.87 -5.01
N ALA A 127 -11.78 3.00 -5.50
CA ALA A 127 -12.37 3.67 -6.66
C ALA A 127 -12.26 2.80 -7.93
N PRO A 128 -13.15 2.95 -8.91
CA PRO A 128 -12.96 2.33 -10.22
C PRO A 128 -11.59 2.67 -10.81
N LYS A 129 -10.87 1.68 -11.32
CA LYS A 129 -9.45 1.76 -11.77
C LYS A 129 -8.46 2.04 -10.63
N GLY A 130 -8.90 2.15 -9.38
CA GLY A 130 -8.01 2.26 -8.23
C GLY A 130 -7.19 0.98 -8.01
N ARG A 131 -6.04 1.11 -7.37
CA ARG A 131 -5.10 0.01 -7.13
C ARG A 131 -4.72 -0.13 -5.67
N ILE A 132 -4.65 -1.37 -5.21
CA ILE A 132 -4.00 -1.76 -3.95
C ILE A 132 -2.72 -2.50 -4.33
N ILE A 133 -1.58 -2.01 -3.84
CA ILE A 133 -0.26 -2.56 -4.16
C ILE A 133 0.37 -3.09 -2.89
N LEU A 134 0.79 -4.37 -2.91
CA LEU A 134 1.43 -5.03 -1.78
C LEU A 134 2.83 -5.49 -2.21
N VAL A 135 3.86 -5.05 -1.50
CA VAL A 135 5.24 -5.53 -1.65
C VAL A 135 5.55 -6.41 -0.45
N CYS A 136 5.61 -7.72 -0.66
CA CYS A 136 5.77 -8.71 0.40
C CYS A 136 7.25 -9.09 0.57
N TYR A 137 7.83 -8.70 1.70
CA TYR A 137 9.17 -9.11 2.13
C TYR A 137 9.05 -10.32 3.04
N TYR A 138 9.36 -11.51 2.55
CA TYR A 138 9.07 -12.76 3.24
C TYR A 138 10.30 -13.50 3.78
N GLY A 139 11.50 -12.95 3.63
CA GLY A 139 12.75 -13.53 4.12
C GLY A 139 13.00 -13.38 5.63
N HIS A 140 11.95 -13.31 6.46
CA HIS A 140 12.02 -13.20 7.91
C HIS A 140 11.00 -14.13 8.58
N ALA A 141 11.12 -14.31 9.90
CA ALA A 141 10.17 -15.13 10.66
C ALA A 141 8.74 -14.55 10.51
N GLY A 142 7.77 -15.38 10.12
CA GLY A 142 6.39 -14.97 9.87
C GLY A 142 6.09 -14.46 8.46
N GLY A 143 7.11 -14.06 7.68
CA GLY A 143 6.93 -13.48 6.34
C GLY A 143 6.32 -14.45 5.32
N GLU A 144 6.67 -15.72 5.39
CA GLU A 144 6.09 -16.75 4.50
C GLU A 144 4.59 -16.97 4.78
N ALA A 145 4.18 -16.92 6.05
CA ALA A 145 2.78 -17.07 6.43
C ALA A 145 1.95 -15.88 5.91
N GLU A 146 2.47 -14.67 6.05
CA GLU A 146 1.82 -13.45 5.53
C GLU A 146 1.74 -13.47 4.00
N LEU A 147 2.83 -13.84 3.31
CA LEU A 147 2.85 -13.99 1.85
C LEU A 147 1.79 -14.99 1.37
N LYS A 148 1.66 -16.13 2.04
CA LYS A 148 0.68 -17.17 1.71
C LYS A 148 -0.75 -16.66 1.87
N GLU A 149 -1.02 -15.92 2.95
CA GLU A 149 -2.34 -15.34 3.19
C GLU A 149 -2.68 -14.27 2.15
N VAL A 150 -1.75 -13.36 1.84
CA VAL A 150 -1.92 -12.35 0.79
C VAL A 150 -2.19 -13.00 -0.57
N HIS A 151 -1.41 -14.03 -0.92
CA HIS A 151 -1.59 -14.74 -2.18
C HIS A 151 -2.97 -15.42 -2.27
N SER A 152 -3.39 -16.11 -1.19
CA SER A 152 -4.70 -16.75 -1.10
C SER A 152 -5.84 -15.73 -1.20
N PHE A 153 -5.72 -14.61 -0.49
CA PHE A 153 -6.67 -13.51 -0.57
C PHE A 153 -6.81 -12.98 -2.01
N CYS A 154 -5.71 -12.72 -2.66
CA CYS A 154 -5.67 -12.24 -4.04
C CYS A 154 -6.32 -13.22 -5.02
N GLN A 155 -6.07 -14.52 -4.88
CA GLN A 155 -6.62 -15.55 -5.75
C GLN A 155 -8.14 -15.71 -5.63
N GLN A 156 -8.73 -15.36 -4.49
CA GLN A 156 -10.16 -15.48 -4.21
C GLN A 156 -10.98 -14.28 -4.69
N LEU A 157 -10.34 -13.19 -5.11
CA LEU A 157 -11.05 -12.01 -5.60
C LEU A 157 -11.82 -12.32 -6.90
N PRO A 158 -13.09 -11.87 -7.01
CA PRO A 158 -13.90 -12.11 -8.19
C PRO A 158 -13.28 -11.43 -9.41
N GLN A 159 -12.96 -12.22 -10.42
CA GLN A 159 -12.32 -11.72 -11.66
C GLN A 159 -13.20 -10.74 -12.44
N GLU A 160 -14.48 -10.73 -12.21
CA GLU A 160 -15.44 -9.80 -12.81
C GLU A 160 -15.23 -8.38 -12.29
N GLU A 161 -14.80 -8.25 -11.02
CA GLU A 161 -14.62 -6.98 -10.34
C GLU A 161 -13.16 -6.51 -10.29
N TYR A 162 -12.22 -7.46 -10.22
CA TYR A 162 -10.80 -7.15 -10.00
C TYR A 162 -9.89 -7.85 -11.02
N ASN A 163 -8.81 -7.16 -11.38
CA ASN A 163 -7.62 -7.76 -11.96
C ASN A 163 -6.56 -7.87 -10.86
N VAL A 164 -5.88 -9.01 -10.79
CA VAL A 164 -4.75 -9.18 -9.88
C VAL A 164 -3.51 -9.55 -10.66
N LEU A 165 -2.45 -8.77 -10.49
CA LEU A 165 -1.13 -8.99 -11.05
C LEU A 165 -0.19 -9.48 -9.93
N SER A 166 0.61 -10.50 -10.21
CA SER A 166 1.80 -10.83 -9.42
C SER A 166 3.06 -10.50 -10.22
N TYR A 167 4.01 -9.80 -9.60
CA TYR A 167 5.30 -9.48 -10.19
C TYR A 167 6.42 -9.99 -9.30
N GLN A 168 7.25 -10.89 -9.82
CA GLN A 168 8.34 -11.52 -9.08
C GLN A 168 9.48 -11.93 -10.00
N PHE A 169 10.70 -11.93 -9.46
CA PHE A 169 11.83 -12.57 -10.12
C PHE A 169 11.89 -14.05 -9.70
N ILE A 170 11.85 -14.97 -10.67
CA ILE A 170 11.76 -16.42 -10.39
C ILE A 170 13.11 -17.11 -10.28
N ASN A 171 14.20 -16.46 -10.66
CA ASN A 171 15.55 -17.04 -10.71
C ASN A 171 16.56 -16.31 -9.81
N GLN A 172 16.13 -15.32 -9.04
CA GLN A 172 17.03 -14.61 -8.14
C GLN A 172 17.17 -15.33 -6.79
N ARG A 173 18.36 -15.18 -6.19
CA ARG A 173 18.66 -15.68 -4.85
C ARG A 173 18.17 -14.70 -3.78
N ASN A 174 18.20 -15.13 -2.50
CA ASN A 174 17.91 -14.29 -1.32
C ASN A 174 16.47 -13.77 -1.22
N GLN A 175 15.51 -14.54 -1.72
CA GLN A 175 14.07 -14.29 -1.56
C GLN A 175 13.67 -12.81 -1.87
N PRO A 176 13.84 -12.36 -3.12
CA PRO A 176 13.45 -11.00 -3.49
C PRO A 176 11.96 -10.79 -3.23
N PRO A 177 11.54 -9.59 -2.84
CA PRO A 177 10.14 -9.32 -2.53
C PRO A 177 9.24 -9.60 -3.73
N ILE A 178 8.03 -10.09 -3.44
CA ILE A 178 6.97 -10.34 -4.41
C ILE A 178 5.98 -9.19 -4.32
N LEU A 179 5.60 -8.61 -5.46
CA LEU A 179 4.58 -7.58 -5.53
C LEU A 179 3.27 -8.19 -6.02
N PHE A 180 2.17 -7.82 -5.36
CA PHE A 180 0.81 -8.00 -5.86
C PHE A 180 0.19 -6.63 -6.12
N CYS A 181 -0.57 -6.54 -7.22
CA CYS A 181 -1.36 -5.35 -7.54
C CYS A 181 -2.79 -5.79 -7.80
N ILE A 182 -3.72 -5.31 -6.98
CA ILE A 182 -5.16 -5.49 -7.14
C ILE A 182 -5.70 -4.22 -7.79
N GLU A 183 -6.30 -4.32 -8.95
CA GLU A 183 -6.94 -3.21 -9.65
C GLU A 183 -8.45 -3.45 -9.73
N ARG A 184 -9.24 -2.48 -9.28
CA ARG A 184 -10.68 -2.52 -9.45
C ARG A 184 -11.04 -2.20 -10.90
N LYS A 185 -11.79 -3.08 -11.54
CA LYS A 185 -12.28 -2.87 -12.90
C LYS A 185 -13.25 -1.69 -12.95
N ASN A 186 -13.24 -1.01 -14.08
CA ASN A 186 -14.26 -0.03 -14.37
C ASN A 186 -15.48 -0.78 -14.91
N HIS A 187 -16.54 -0.92 -14.12
CA HIS A 187 -17.81 -1.36 -14.66
C HIS A 187 -18.35 -0.26 -15.58
N GLN A 188 -17.98 -0.28 -16.85
CA GLN A 188 -18.81 0.37 -17.84
C GLN A 188 -20.15 -0.35 -17.80
N SER A 189 -21.21 0.34 -17.36
CA SER A 189 -22.56 -0.11 -17.56
C SER A 189 -22.69 -0.44 -19.03
N SER A 190 -22.81 -1.73 -19.34
CA SER A 190 -23.16 -2.19 -20.68
C SER A 190 -24.58 -1.71 -20.95
N ALA A 191 -24.71 -0.46 -21.38
CA ALA A 191 -25.89 -0.01 -22.08
C ALA A 191 -25.84 -0.69 -23.43
N ARG A 192 -26.50 -1.82 -23.54
CA ARG A 192 -26.95 -2.42 -24.79
C ARG A 192 -28.40 -2.06 -25.01
#